data_726cb683f53a9708c5818bc417fa6f81
#
_entry.id   726cb683f53a9708c5818bc417fa6f81
#
_cell.length_a   1.000
_cell.length_b   1.000
_cell.length_c   1.000
_cell.angle_alpha   90.00
_cell.angle_beta   90.00
_cell.angle_gamma   90.00
#
_symmetry.space_group_name_H-M   'P 1'
#
loop_
_entity.id
_entity.type
_entity.pdbx_description
1 polymer ?
#
loop_
_entity_poly.entity_id
_entity_poly.type
_entity_poly.pdbx_seq_one_letter_code
_entity_poly.pdbx_strand_id
1 'polypeptide(L)'
;MKRVEAIQHALRIDFGQVIGDMLGDLMTSVQPIEIKVFGDDKKKLQELSQQIAGIVEKTQGAADVFDGIVITGPSITIEPDYTKQAMYGITSTNLQYQVQTALEGNVVGNIFEKEQLSPSRIIYPNSRKLSIDDINNVQVFLPNGKLKPLSELAIININAGDAEIQRENLQSMGVITARLENR
;
A
#
# COMPACT_ATOMS: atom_id res chain seq x y z
N MET A 1 12.54 -0.25 -23.85
CA MET A 1 12.35 -0.89 -22.56
C MET A 1 13.61 -0.86 -21.70
N LYS A 2 14.60 -1.68 -21.91
CA LYS A 2 15.84 -1.80 -21.09
C LYS A 2 16.59 -0.47 -20.77
N ARG A 3 16.48 0.60 -21.60
CA ARG A 3 17.14 1.88 -21.32
C ARG A 3 16.44 2.75 -20.28
N VAL A 4 15.12 2.63 -20.13
CA VAL A 4 14.35 3.43 -19.17
C VAL A 4 14.36 2.73 -17.80
N GLU A 5 14.24 1.42 -17.77
CA GLU A 5 14.37 0.60 -16.56
C GLU A 5 15.76 0.71 -15.93
N ALA A 6 16.82 0.90 -16.76
CA ALA A 6 18.17 1.14 -16.27
C ALA A 6 18.36 2.51 -15.57
N ILE A 7 17.46 3.47 -15.83
CA ILE A 7 17.52 4.81 -15.23
C ILE A 7 16.67 4.86 -13.96
N GLN A 8 15.57 4.11 -13.91
CA GLN A 8 14.62 4.09 -12.77
C GLN A 8 14.21 2.64 -12.46
N HIS A 9 14.96 2.01 -11.58
CA HIS A 9 14.75 0.60 -11.18
C HIS A 9 13.42 0.36 -10.40
N ALA A 10 12.80 1.41 -9.92
CA ALA A 10 11.53 1.35 -9.18
C ALA A 10 10.29 1.42 -10.09
N LEU A 11 10.46 1.67 -11.40
CA LEU A 11 9.37 1.77 -12.34
C LEU A 11 9.35 0.56 -13.27
N ARG A 12 8.24 -0.15 -13.27
CA ARG A 12 7.93 -1.12 -14.31
C ARG A 12 7.17 -0.38 -15.42
N ILE A 13 7.70 -0.43 -16.65
CA ILE A 13 7.10 0.25 -17.81
C ILE A 13 6.55 -0.82 -18.73
N ASP A 14 5.26 -0.77 -18.96
CA ASP A 14 4.57 -1.58 -19.97
C ASP A 14 4.10 -0.67 -21.11
N PHE A 15 4.31 -1.11 -22.35
CA PHE A 15 3.81 -0.45 -23.56
C PHE A 15 2.61 -1.27 -24.06
N GLY A 16 1.41 -0.95 -23.56
CA GLY A 16 0.17 -1.52 -24.07
C GLY A 16 -0.19 -0.99 -25.46
N GLN A 17 -0.71 -1.83 -26.34
CA GLN A 17 -1.38 -1.37 -27.55
C GLN A 17 -2.84 -1.08 -27.20
N VAL A 18 -3.31 0.13 -27.48
CA VAL A 18 -4.68 0.59 -27.15
C VAL A 18 -5.77 -0.37 -27.64
N ILE A 19 -5.57 -1.01 -28.80
CA ILE A 19 -6.49 -2.02 -29.33
C ILE A 19 -6.47 -3.31 -28.51
N GLY A 20 -5.30 -3.71 -28.01
CA GLY A 20 -5.14 -4.89 -27.15
C GLY A 20 -5.84 -4.67 -25.79
N ASP A 21 -5.72 -3.48 -25.22
CA ASP A 21 -6.34 -3.12 -23.95
C ASP A 21 -7.87 -3.07 -24.07
N MET A 22 -8.41 -2.51 -25.18
CA MET A 22 -9.85 -2.49 -25.44
C MET A 22 -10.43 -3.91 -25.68
N LEU A 23 -9.68 -4.80 -26.32
CA LEU A 23 -10.09 -6.20 -26.49
C LEU A 23 -9.98 -6.98 -25.19
N GLY A 24 -9.02 -6.65 -24.35
CA GLY A 24 -8.83 -7.23 -23.02
C GLY A 24 -9.97 -6.92 -22.06
N ASP A 25 -10.51 -5.70 -22.10
CA ASP A 25 -11.69 -5.31 -21.32
C ASP A 25 -12.97 -6.03 -21.73
N LEU A 26 -13.03 -6.51 -22.98
CA LEU A 26 -14.15 -7.30 -23.51
C LEU A 26 -13.97 -8.82 -23.33
N MET A 27 -12.75 -9.28 -23.14
CA MET A 27 -12.39 -10.68 -22.91
C MET A 27 -11.84 -10.81 -21.48
N THR A 28 -12.32 -11.77 -20.72
CA THR A 28 -11.99 -12.00 -19.29
C THR A 28 -10.49 -12.23 -19.00
N SER A 29 -9.62 -12.26 -20.00
CA SER A 29 -8.17 -12.35 -19.88
C SER A 29 -7.49 -11.37 -20.83
N VAL A 30 -6.75 -10.43 -20.26
CA VAL A 30 -6.02 -9.38 -21.00
C VAL A 30 -4.72 -9.92 -21.62
N GLN A 31 -4.20 -11.01 -21.09
CA GLN A 31 -2.92 -11.58 -21.49
C GLN A 31 -3.11 -12.98 -22.08
N PRO A 32 -2.40 -13.33 -23.18
CA PRO A 32 -2.56 -14.63 -23.86
C PRO A 32 -2.10 -15.81 -22.99
N ILE A 33 -1.27 -15.59 -21.99
CA ILE A 33 -0.84 -16.58 -21.01
C ILE A 33 -1.21 -16.10 -19.63
N GLU A 34 -2.03 -16.89 -18.92
CA GLU A 34 -2.41 -16.64 -17.53
C GLU A 34 -2.32 -17.96 -16.76
N ILE A 35 -1.50 -17.97 -15.71
CA ILE A 35 -1.31 -19.13 -14.83
C ILE A 35 -1.78 -18.73 -13.45
N LYS A 36 -2.80 -19.41 -12.93
CA LYS A 36 -3.37 -19.19 -11.61
C LYS A 36 -2.88 -20.26 -10.65
N VAL A 37 -2.36 -19.83 -9.51
CA VAL A 37 -1.94 -20.70 -8.41
C VAL A 37 -2.82 -20.37 -7.21
N PHE A 38 -3.50 -21.36 -6.65
CA PHE A 38 -4.40 -21.19 -5.51
C PHE A 38 -3.78 -21.72 -4.25
N GLY A 39 -4.01 -21.02 -3.11
CA GLY A 39 -3.54 -21.47 -1.80
C GLY A 39 -3.87 -20.47 -0.71
N ASP A 40 -3.86 -20.93 0.55
CA ASP A 40 -4.21 -20.09 1.70
C ASP A 40 -3.00 -19.37 2.29
N ASP A 41 -1.78 -19.89 2.07
CA ASP A 41 -0.54 -19.30 2.57
C ASP A 41 0.02 -18.25 1.59
N LYS A 42 -0.09 -17.00 1.96
CA LYS A 42 0.35 -15.84 1.16
C LYS A 42 1.84 -15.92 0.79
N LYS A 43 2.71 -16.30 1.73
CA LYS A 43 4.16 -16.36 1.49
C LYS A 43 4.50 -17.44 0.48
N LYS A 44 3.88 -18.62 0.64
CA LYS A 44 4.01 -19.71 -0.32
C LYS A 44 3.50 -19.35 -1.71
N LEU A 45 2.35 -18.66 -1.78
CA LEU A 45 1.82 -18.18 -3.06
C LEU A 45 2.80 -17.24 -3.77
N GLN A 46 3.39 -16.28 -3.05
CA GLN A 46 4.39 -15.38 -3.61
C GLN A 46 5.64 -16.12 -4.10
N GLU A 47 6.19 -17.03 -3.28
CA GLU A 47 7.35 -17.84 -3.65
C GLU A 47 7.08 -18.69 -4.91
N LEU A 48 5.91 -19.34 -4.97
CA LEU A 48 5.52 -20.14 -6.12
C LEU A 48 5.28 -19.29 -7.36
N SER A 49 4.64 -18.13 -7.22
CA SER A 49 4.44 -17.19 -8.34
C SER A 49 5.75 -16.74 -8.93
N GLN A 50 6.74 -16.39 -8.11
CA GLN A 50 8.09 -16.03 -8.57
C GLN A 50 8.80 -17.20 -9.26
N GLN A 51 8.72 -18.42 -8.71
CA GLN A 51 9.33 -19.59 -9.32
C GLN A 51 8.72 -19.91 -10.69
N ILE A 52 7.38 -19.85 -10.79
CA ILE A 52 6.66 -20.08 -12.05
C ILE A 52 6.99 -18.99 -13.06
N ALA A 53 6.98 -17.71 -12.65
CA ALA A 53 7.39 -16.61 -13.52
C ALA A 53 8.80 -16.81 -14.08
N GLY A 54 9.75 -17.23 -13.24
CA GLY A 54 11.12 -17.54 -13.67
C GLY A 54 11.23 -18.75 -14.62
N ILE A 55 10.29 -19.70 -14.60
CA ILE A 55 10.21 -20.80 -15.57
C ILE A 55 9.63 -20.28 -16.89
N VAL A 56 8.54 -19.51 -16.82
CA VAL A 56 7.89 -18.93 -18.01
C VAL A 56 8.84 -17.99 -18.74
N GLU A 57 9.61 -17.17 -18.02
CA GLU A 57 10.59 -16.24 -18.62
C GLU A 57 11.69 -16.95 -19.43
N LYS A 58 12.05 -18.17 -19.01
CA LYS A 58 13.03 -19.01 -19.74
C LYS A 58 12.41 -19.79 -20.90
N THR A 59 11.10 -19.77 -21.05
CA THR A 59 10.40 -20.50 -22.09
C THR A 59 10.44 -19.71 -23.39
N GLN A 60 10.88 -20.34 -24.47
CA GLN A 60 10.96 -19.69 -25.78
C GLN A 60 9.56 -19.29 -26.26
N GLY A 61 9.41 -18.04 -26.70
CA GLY A 61 8.15 -17.48 -27.18
C GLY A 61 7.31 -16.80 -26.11
N ALA A 62 7.72 -16.80 -24.85
CA ALA A 62 7.13 -15.99 -23.80
C ALA A 62 7.87 -14.65 -23.66
N ALA A 63 7.15 -13.56 -23.55
CA ALA A 63 7.68 -12.22 -23.35
C ALA A 63 6.87 -11.48 -22.28
N ASP A 64 7.44 -10.44 -21.70
CA ASP A 64 6.78 -9.55 -20.71
C ASP A 64 6.11 -10.33 -19.57
N VAL A 65 6.86 -11.25 -18.97
CA VAL A 65 6.36 -12.08 -17.87
C VAL A 65 6.18 -11.24 -16.61
N PHE A 66 4.99 -11.33 -16.02
CA PHE A 66 4.65 -10.71 -14.75
C PHE A 66 4.31 -11.78 -13.71
N ASP A 67 4.95 -11.72 -12.57
CA ASP A 67 4.77 -12.67 -11.46
C ASP A 67 3.49 -12.45 -10.63
N GLY A 68 2.70 -11.42 -10.99
CA GLY A 68 1.46 -11.08 -10.29
C GLY A 68 1.67 -10.41 -8.92
N ILE A 69 2.90 -10.14 -8.53
CA ILE A 69 3.20 -9.54 -7.23
C ILE A 69 3.23 -8.02 -7.37
N VAL A 70 2.20 -7.36 -6.86
CA VAL A 70 2.15 -5.91 -6.72
C VAL A 70 2.50 -5.57 -5.27
N ILE A 71 3.71 -5.10 -5.05
CA ILE A 71 4.14 -4.69 -3.71
C ILE A 71 3.58 -3.28 -3.47
N THR A 72 2.69 -3.16 -2.50
CA THR A 72 2.30 -1.87 -1.95
C THR A 72 3.49 -1.29 -1.16
N GLY A 73 3.63 0.03 -1.15
CA GLY A 73 4.71 0.68 -0.39
C GLY A 73 4.69 0.28 1.10
N PRO A 74 5.79 0.51 1.83
CA PRO A 74 5.85 0.19 3.25
C PRO A 74 4.73 0.90 4.01
N SER A 75 4.12 0.19 4.96
CA SER A 75 3.08 0.72 5.84
C SER A 75 3.61 0.86 7.26
N ILE A 76 3.10 1.86 7.98
CA ILE A 76 3.39 2.06 9.39
C ILE A 76 2.16 1.64 10.19
N THR A 77 2.35 0.66 11.06
CA THR A 77 1.32 0.21 12.00
C THR A 77 1.60 0.81 13.37
N ILE A 78 0.61 1.48 13.94
CA ILE A 78 0.68 2.07 15.27
C ILE A 78 -0.24 1.26 16.17
N GLU A 79 0.33 0.43 17.04
CA GLU A 79 -0.39 -0.44 17.95
C GLU A 79 -0.49 0.20 19.34
N PRO A 80 -1.70 0.56 19.81
CA PRO A 80 -1.88 1.18 21.12
C PRO A 80 -1.47 0.25 22.27
N ASP A 81 -0.68 0.75 23.23
CA ASP A 81 -0.41 0.07 24.48
C ASP A 81 -1.55 0.37 25.48
N TYR A 82 -2.50 -0.54 25.58
CA TYR A 82 -3.68 -0.37 26.42
C TYR A 82 -3.37 -0.18 27.91
N THR A 83 -2.27 -0.78 28.40
CA THR A 83 -1.84 -0.63 29.77
C THR A 83 -1.40 0.80 30.05
N LYS A 84 -0.57 1.36 29.17
CA LYS A 84 -0.11 2.74 29.28
C LYS A 84 -1.24 3.73 29.05
N GLN A 85 -2.14 3.45 28.11
CA GLN A 85 -3.33 4.28 27.91
C GLN A 85 -4.19 4.37 29.18
N ALA A 86 -4.45 3.24 29.84
CA ALA A 86 -5.18 3.21 31.11
C ALA A 86 -4.44 4.00 32.20
N MET A 87 -3.12 3.86 32.28
CA MET A 87 -2.28 4.56 33.26
C MET A 87 -2.32 6.09 33.08
N TYR A 88 -2.39 6.56 31.84
CA TYR A 88 -2.45 7.99 31.53
C TYR A 88 -3.88 8.52 31.37
N GLY A 89 -4.88 7.66 31.46
CA GLY A 89 -6.29 8.03 31.33
C GLY A 89 -6.73 8.45 29.91
N ILE A 90 -5.98 8.05 28.88
CA ILE A 90 -6.30 8.37 27.49
C ILE A 90 -7.02 7.19 26.83
N THR A 91 -8.08 7.46 26.07
CA THR A 91 -8.80 6.43 25.31
C THR A 91 -8.15 6.20 23.95
N SER A 92 -8.30 4.99 23.40
CA SER A 92 -7.78 4.67 22.05
C SER A 92 -8.37 5.59 20.96
N THR A 93 -9.64 5.96 21.08
CA THR A 93 -10.31 6.89 20.15
C THR A 93 -9.65 8.27 20.18
N ASN A 94 -9.32 8.77 21.39
CA ASN A 94 -8.67 10.06 21.52
C ASN A 94 -7.23 10.01 20.98
N LEU A 95 -6.49 8.94 21.28
CA LEU A 95 -5.16 8.73 20.75
C LEU A 95 -5.19 8.69 19.22
N GLN A 96 -6.10 7.89 18.64
CA GLN A 96 -6.27 7.79 17.18
C GLN A 96 -6.57 9.15 16.56
N TYR A 97 -7.50 9.90 17.13
CA TYR A 97 -7.87 11.24 16.64
C TYR A 97 -6.67 12.19 16.61
N GLN A 98 -5.85 12.20 17.67
CA GLN A 98 -4.67 13.06 17.75
C GLN A 98 -3.59 12.63 16.75
N VAL A 99 -3.33 11.33 16.63
CA VAL A 99 -2.35 10.78 15.68
C VAL A 99 -2.79 11.07 14.25
N GLN A 100 -4.05 10.83 13.92
CA GLN A 100 -4.60 11.12 12.58
C GLN A 100 -4.48 12.62 12.26
N THR A 101 -4.80 13.48 13.23
CA THR A 101 -4.66 14.93 13.05
C THR A 101 -3.21 15.34 12.81
N ALA A 102 -2.25 14.70 13.49
CA ALA A 102 -0.84 15.00 13.34
C ALA A 102 -0.27 14.51 11.99
N LEU A 103 -0.68 13.33 11.53
CA LEU A 103 -0.13 12.70 10.32
C LEU A 103 -0.85 13.16 9.04
N GLU A 104 -2.16 13.11 9.04
CA GLU A 104 -3.01 13.36 7.87
C GLU A 104 -3.68 14.73 7.89
N GLY A 105 -3.81 15.31 9.08
CA GLY A 105 -4.63 16.48 9.32
C GLY A 105 -6.11 16.14 9.46
N ASN A 106 -6.89 17.07 10.00
CA ASN A 106 -8.31 16.90 10.22
C ASN A 106 -9.12 18.10 9.73
N VAL A 107 -10.28 17.83 9.12
CA VAL A 107 -11.23 18.87 8.72
C VAL A 107 -12.02 19.32 9.94
N VAL A 108 -11.85 20.57 10.34
CA VAL A 108 -12.44 21.14 11.55
C VAL A 108 -13.66 22.00 11.29
N GLY A 109 -13.95 22.28 10.04
CA GLY A 109 -15.11 23.09 9.67
C GLY A 109 -15.10 23.44 8.18
N ASN A 110 -16.08 24.25 7.77
CA ASN A 110 -16.17 24.76 6.42
C ASN A 110 -16.22 26.29 6.46
N ILE A 111 -15.58 26.93 5.50
CA ILE A 111 -15.65 28.35 5.26
C ILE A 111 -16.47 28.57 3.98
N PHE A 112 -17.42 29.50 4.02
CA PHE A 112 -18.17 29.90 2.83
C PHE A 112 -17.35 30.95 2.09
N GLU A 113 -16.84 30.59 0.92
CA GLU A 113 -16.02 31.45 0.07
C GLU A 113 -16.48 31.35 -1.38
N LYS A 114 -16.69 32.51 -2.01
CA LYS A 114 -17.09 32.58 -3.44
C LYS A 114 -18.25 31.65 -3.82
N GLU A 115 -19.31 31.67 -3.01
CA GLU A 115 -20.53 30.86 -3.22
C GLU A 115 -20.32 29.34 -3.06
N GLN A 116 -19.18 28.90 -2.51
CA GLN A 116 -18.87 27.49 -2.23
C GLN A 116 -18.46 27.29 -0.79
N LEU A 117 -18.80 26.10 -0.27
CA LEU A 117 -18.31 25.64 1.03
C LEU A 117 -16.94 25.00 0.84
N SER A 118 -15.90 25.65 1.36
CA SER A 118 -14.53 25.16 1.34
C SER A 118 -14.18 24.52 2.70
N PRO A 119 -13.73 23.26 2.75
CA PRO A 119 -13.35 22.62 3.99
C PRO A 119 -12.05 23.22 4.56
N SER A 120 -12.08 23.57 5.85
CA SER A 120 -10.90 24.02 6.60
C SER A 120 -10.22 22.84 7.27
N ARG A 121 -8.97 22.58 6.95
CA ARG A 121 -8.18 21.47 7.48
C ARG A 121 -7.05 21.97 8.35
N ILE A 122 -6.92 21.42 9.55
CA ILE A 122 -5.74 21.59 10.40
C ILE A 122 -4.73 20.52 10.03
N ILE A 123 -3.49 20.94 9.77
CA ILE A 123 -2.36 20.04 9.49
C ILE A 123 -1.17 20.46 10.34
N TYR A 124 -0.35 19.49 10.75
CA TYR A 124 0.94 19.78 11.35
C TYR A 124 1.95 20.25 10.30
N PRO A 125 2.86 21.18 10.65
CA PRO A 125 3.94 21.57 9.76
C PRO A 125 4.74 20.34 9.33
N ASN A 126 5.03 20.23 8.03
CA ASN A 126 5.83 19.13 7.46
C ASN A 126 5.22 17.71 7.58
N SER A 127 3.94 17.55 7.91
CA SER A 127 3.29 16.23 8.07
C SER A 127 3.51 15.25 6.90
N ARG A 128 3.75 15.75 5.69
CA ARG A 128 4.04 14.93 4.48
C ARG A 128 5.49 14.45 4.38
N LYS A 129 6.39 14.89 5.25
CA LYS A 129 7.83 14.58 5.23
C LYS A 129 8.32 14.03 6.57
N LEU A 130 7.41 13.50 7.38
CA LEU A 130 7.76 12.94 8.68
C LEU A 130 8.62 11.69 8.49
N SER A 131 9.74 11.66 9.19
CA SER A 131 10.53 10.45 9.40
C SER A 131 9.86 9.58 10.47
N ILE A 132 10.33 8.35 10.62
CA ILE A 132 9.86 7.45 11.69
C ILE A 132 10.14 8.03 13.07
N ASP A 133 11.30 8.67 13.23
CA ASP A 133 11.65 9.33 14.47
C ASP A 133 10.73 10.50 14.78
N ASP A 134 10.29 11.26 13.77
CA ASP A 134 9.30 12.31 13.94
C ASP A 134 7.95 11.74 14.39
N ILE A 135 7.52 10.59 13.84
CA ILE A 135 6.29 9.91 14.23
C ILE A 135 6.38 9.41 15.67
N ASN A 136 7.49 8.79 16.07
CA ASN A 136 7.75 8.37 17.44
C ASN A 136 7.63 9.53 18.44
N ASN A 137 8.06 10.73 18.03
CA ASN A 137 8.09 11.95 18.85
C ASN A 137 6.84 12.83 18.72
N VAL A 138 5.81 12.41 17.96
CA VAL A 138 4.53 13.13 17.92
C VAL A 138 3.99 13.30 19.34
N GLN A 139 3.73 14.55 19.71
CA GLN A 139 3.25 14.88 21.05
C GLN A 139 1.74 14.63 21.17
N VAL A 140 1.38 13.80 22.12
CA VAL A 140 -0.01 13.46 22.45
C VAL A 140 -0.43 14.19 23.73
N PHE A 141 -1.55 14.89 23.68
CA PHE A 141 -2.16 15.57 24.82
C PHE A 141 -2.88 14.58 25.72
N LEU A 142 -2.49 14.51 26.97
CA LEU A 142 -3.14 13.71 27.98
C LEU A 142 -4.28 14.49 28.66
N PRO A 143 -5.28 13.82 29.25
CA PRO A 143 -6.38 14.47 29.97
C PRO A 143 -5.96 15.35 31.14
N ASN A 144 -4.78 15.09 31.71
CA ASN A 144 -4.19 15.89 32.80
C ASN A 144 -3.43 17.13 32.31
N GLY A 145 -3.51 17.46 31.01
CA GLY A 145 -2.83 18.62 30.40
C GLY A 145 -1.34 18.42 30.10
N LYS A 146 -0.77 17.24 30.35
CA LYS A 146 0.61 16.93 30.03
C LYS A 146 0.74 16.42 28.61
N LEU A 147 1.93 16.57 28.04
CA LEU A 147 2.30 16.01 26.74
C LEU A 147 3.17 14.77 26.92
N LYS A 148 2.96 13.78 26.09
CA LYS A 148 3.79 12.58 26.01
C LYS A 148 4.06 12.22 24.55
N PRO A 149 5.26 11.75 24.20
CA PRO A 149 5.53 11.27 22.86
C PRO A 149 4.73 10.00 22.57
N LEU A 150 4.34 9.82 21.32
CA LEU A 150 3.55 8.67 20.86
C LEU A 150 4.19 7.33 21.21
N SER A 151 5.52 7.26 21.16
CA SER A 151 6.31 6.07 21.53
C SER A 151 6.11 5.60 22.99
N GLU A 152 5.65 6.49 23.88
CA GLU A 152 5.28 6.10 25.24
C GLU A 152 3.86 5.50 25.34
N LEU A 153 3.03 5.63 24.32
CA LEU A 153 1.61 5.25 24.33
C LEU A 153 1.27 4.14 23.33
N ALA A 154 2.16 3.90 22.38
CA ALA A 154 1.96 2.93 21.30
C ALA A 154 3.28 2.33 20.83
N ILE A 155 3.22 1.17 20.21
CA ILE A 155 4.32 0.52 19.51
C ILE A 155 4.19 0.85 18.02
N ILE A 156 5.28 1.34 17.42
CA ILE A 156 5.29 1.74 16.01
C ILE A 156 6.13 0.73 15.24
N ASN A 157 5.47 -0.02 14.35
CA ASN A 157 6.09 -1.04 13.52
C ASN A 157 6.06 -0.60 12.05
N ILE A 158 7.16 -0.83 11.34
CA ILE A 158 7.22 -0.67 9.89
C ILE A 158 7.04 -2.05 9.29
N ASN A 159 5.99 -2.19 8.52
CA ASN A 159 5.78 -3.40 7.74
C ASN A 159 6.25 -3.15 6.31
N ALA A 160 7.05 -4.08 5.77
CA ALA A 160 7.25 -4.15 4.34
C ALA A 160 5.85 -4.27 3.71
N GLY A 161 5.57 -3.48 2.66
CA GLY A 161 4.25 -3.48 2.04
C GLY A 161 3.80 -4.90 1.72
N ASP A 162 2.58 -5.23 2.10
CA ASP A 162 1.97 -6.52 1.72
C ASP A 162 1.68 -6.49 0.21
N ALA A 163 1.92 -7.61 -0.45
CA ALA A 163 1.49 -7.76 -1.82
C ALA A 163 -0.05 -7.79 -1.89
N GLU A 164 -0.60 -7.21 -2.94
CA GLU A 164 -2.02 -7.33 -3.25
C GLU A 164 -2.39 -8.81 -3.39
N ILE A 165 -3.48 -9.23 -2.75
CA ILE A 165 -3.95 -10.59 -2.80
C ILE A 165 -5.20 -10.64 -3.66
N GLN A 166 -5.05 -11.26 -4.82
CA GLN A 166 -6.18 -11.56 -5.67
C GLN A 166 -6.93 -12.79 -5.17
N ARG A 167 -8.23 -12.82 -5.38
CA ARG A 167 -9.10 -13.94 -5.02
C ARG A 167 -10.05 -14.27 -6.14
N GLU A 168 -10.23 -15.56 -6.34
CA GLU A 168 -11.25 -16.11 -7.23
C GLU A 168 -12.03 -17.18 -6.47
N ASN A 169 -13.35 -17.14 -6.51
CA ASN A 169 -14.24 -18.06 -5.79
C ASN A 169 -13.89 -18.18 -4.28
N LEU A 170 -13.57 -17.05 -3.64
CA LEU A 170 -13.16 -16.94 -2.22
C LEU A 170 -11.80 -17.59 -1.89
N GLN A 171 -11.08 -18.14 -2.84
CA GLN A 171 -9.73 -18.67 -2.66
C GLN A 171 -8.69 -17.62 -3.04
N SER A 172 -7.65 -17.47 -2.22
CA SER A 172 -6.52 -16.60 -2.56
C SER A 172 -5.73 -17.21 -3.70
N MET A 173 -5.30 -16.37 -4.64
CA MET A 173 -4.53 -16.82 -5.80
C MET A 173 -3.36 -15.89 -6.11
N GLY A 174 -2.32 -16.46 -6.71
CA GLY A 174 -1.29 -15.75 -7.45
C GLY A 174 -1.56 -15.89 -8.93
N VAL A 175 -1.47 -14.80 -9.70
CA VAL A 175 -1.72 -14.79 -11.14
C VAL A 175 -0.46 -14.39 -11.87
N ILE A 176 0.11 -15.32 -12.60
CA ILE A 176 1.28 -15.07 -13.44
C ILE A 176 0.79 -14.84 -14.87
N THR A 177 1.19 -13.74 -15.47
CA THR A 177 0.79 -13.42 -16.85
C THR A 177 2.00 -13.27 -17.75
N ALA A 178 1.83 -13.57 -19.04
CA ALA A 178 2.87 -13.35 -20.03
C ALA A 178 2.26 -13.09 -21.42
N ARG A 179 3.03 -12.40 -22.25
CA ARG A 179 2.72 -12.18 -23.67
C ARG A 179 3.43 -13.23 -24.52
N LEU A 180 2.89 -13.45 -25.72
CA LEU A 180 3.58 -14.23 -26.74
C LEU A 180 4.50 -13.32 -27.56
N GLU A 181 5.74 -13.76 -27.76
CA GLU A 181 6.68 -13.07 -28.62
C GLU A 181 6.25 -13.21 -30.08
N ASN A 182 6.21 -12.09 -30.83
CA ASN A 182 5.91 -12.05 -32.27
C ASN A 182 4.44 -12.41 -32.68
N ARG A 183 3.46 -12.13 -31.87
CA ARG A 183 2.05 -12.19 -32.27
C ARG A 183 1.27 -10.93 -31.90
#